data_fde19f47c13ce3b93cd8480774379952
#
_entry.id   fde19f47c13ce3b93cd8480774379952
#
_cell.length_a   1.000
_cell.length_b   1.000
_cell.length_c   1.000
_cell.angle_alpha   90.00
_cell.angle_beta   90.00
_cell.angle_gamma   90.00
#
_symmetry.space_group_name_H-M   'P 1'
#
loop_
_entity.id
_entity.type
_entity.pdbx_description
1 polymer ?
#
loop_
_entity_poly.entity_id
_entity_poly.type
_entity_poly.pdbx_seq_one_letter_code
_entity_poly.pdbx_strand_id
1 'polypeptide(L)'
;LEARVEFIMYGGAKEQFSMDPDILVGIFIGLIVWFLVRYLAGGIYTVDQNQRAVKTNFGRADRIPGATTLNDPISAGLDADEKQRYRYPQVRVIMPGGPYFKWPWQKIYKVSIATQTVNMAFDPDAPGANQSGTVVDAVTKDQLNTGLTGQIRYHISERNLYANLFGAKRPISHVMGYFVSVLRERIATFEAPAVPGAPEVGSGGVSINDLRKNLRDLNEHMDRECSTSEARYGIVLDASLITGIDPPPEVESALAAINTAHNMVSSDVSLAQATADQRIEQSKRAAEIETLKAEAEVQPLVSLASQLSELKGTGEGALRAYVRNVRLGLFGNAQQVVLETKQ
;
A
#
# COMPACT_ATOMS: atom_id res chain seq x y z
N LEU A 1 71.29 28.15 -20.55
CA LEU A 1 70.40 27.72 -21.63
C LEU A 1 69.54 28.91 -22.03
N GLU A 2 69.97 29.65 -23.10
CA GLU A 2 69.24 30.76 -23.69
C GLU A 2 68.08 30.19 -24.54
N ALA A 3 66.85 30.39 -24.11
CA ALA A 3 65.66 30.09 -24.91
C ALA A 3 65.37 31.33 -25.80
N ARG A 4 65.64 31.20 -27.09
CA ARG A 4 65.34 32.21 -28.11
C ARG A 4 63.91 31.99 -28.64
N VAL A 5 63.04 32.94 -28.38
CA VAL A 5 61.71 32.96 -29.01
C VAL A 5 61.64 34.06 -30.01
N GLU A 6 61.62 33.77 -31.34
CA GLU A 6 61.43 34.73 -32.41
C GLU A 6 59.96 35.05 -32.63
N PHE A 7 59.57 36.30 -32.40
CA PHE A 7 58.23 36.81 -32.73
C PHE A 7 58.29 37.67 -33.95
N ILE A 8 57.72 37.29 -35.07
CA ILE A 8 57.66 38.09 -36.30
C ILE A 8 56.45 39.02 -36.24
N MET A 9 56.67 40.31 -35.93
CA MET A 9 55.66 41.34 -36.12
C MET A 9 55.83 41.99 -37.49
N TYR A 10 54.73 42.21 -38.20
CA TYR A 10 54.66 42.97 -39.48
C TYR A 10 55.10 44.40 -39.25
N GLY A 11 56.29 44.73 -39.75
CA GLY A 11 56.83 46.09 -39.71
C GLY A 11 58.20 46.17 -39.04
N GLY A 12 59.19 45.50 -39.59
CA GLY A 12 60.59 45.93 -39.70
C GLY A 12 61.39 46.30 -38.44
N ALA A 13 61.19 45.69 -37.30
CA ALA A 13 62.12 45.69 -36.18
C ALA A 13 62.15 44.33 -35.52
N LYS A 14 63.26 43.59 -35.61
CA LYS A 14 63.54 42.40 -34.81
C LYS A 14 63.95 42.88 -33.42
N GLU A 15 62.94 43.05 -32.50
CA GLU A 15 63.29 43.16 -31.09
C GLU A 15 63.60 41.76 -30.61
N GLN A 16 64.85 41.47 -30.28
CA GLN A 16 65.25 40.29 -29.56
C GLN A 16 64.79 40.45 -28.11
N PHE A 17 63.63 39.83 -27.79
CA PHE A 17 63.16 39.74 -26.42
C PHE A 17 63.97 38.65 -25.69
N SER A 18 65.14 39.06 -25.14
CA SER A 18 65.89 38.21 -24.21
C SER A 18 65.24 38.31 -22.84
N MET A 19 64.41 37.30 -22.45
CA MET A 19 63.84 37.25 -21.14
C MET A 19 64.92 36.86 -20.12
N ASP A 20 65.19 37.75 -19.16
CA ASP A 20 66.13 37.48 -18.08
C ASP A 20 65.86 36.13 -17.42
N PRO A 21 66.86 35.27 -17.19
CA PRO A 21 66.72 33.98 -16.63
C PRO A 21 66.01 34.02 -15.24
N ASP A 22 66.16 35.07 -14.49
CA ASP A 22 65.53 35.29 -13.18
C ASP A 22 64.02 35.49 -13.31
N ILE A 23 63.53 36.13 -14.41
CA ILE A 23 62.09 36.26 -14.66
C ILE A 23 61.47 34.92 -15.01
N LEU A 24 62.13 34.06 -15.79
CA LEU A 24 61.67 32.68 -16.10
C LEU A 24 61.60 31.83 -14.87
N VAL A 25 62.57 31.89 -13.96
CA VAL A 25 62.58 31.19 -12.70
C VAL A 25 61.43 31.68 -11.81
N GLY A 26 61.18 32.98 -11.74
CA GLY A 26 60.07 33.58 -11.00
C GLY A 26 58.69 33.12 -11.50
N ILE A 27 58.50 33.10 -12.84
CA ILE A 27 57.25 32.57 -13.46
C ILE A 27 57.07 31.08 -13.12
N PHE A 28 58.14 30.30 -13.21
CA PHE A 28 58.06 28.85 -12.91
C PHE A 28 57.71 28.57 -11.45
N ILE A 29 58.35 29.29 -10.51
CA ILE A 29 58.04 29.24 -9.08
C ILE A 29 56.60 29.70 -8.84
N GLY A 30 56.17 30.78 -9.45
CA GLY A 30 54.78 31.29 -9.35
C GLY A 30 53.75 30.30 -9.84
N LEU A 31 54.02 29.61 -10.96
CA LEU A 31 53.18 28.53 -11.46
C LEU A 31 53.11 27.34 -10.49
N ILE A 32 54.21 26.94 -9.89
CA ILE A 32 54.26 25.86 -8.91
C ILE A 32 53.44 26.26 -7.68
N VAL A 33 53.65 27.46 -7.15
CA VAL A 33 52.91 27.93 -5.97
C VAL A 33 51.40 28.06 -6.27
N TRP A 34 51.04 28.63 -7.43
CA TRP A 34 49.65 28.71 -7.89
C TRP A 34 49.01 27.31 -8.01
N PHE A 35 49.72 26.36 -8.60
CA PHE A 35 49.28 24.99 -8.76
C PHE A 35 49.08 24.31 -7.40
N LEU A 36 50.03 24.46 -6.46
CA LEU A 36 49.92 23.94 -5.12
C LEU A 36 48.71 24.50 -4.36
N VAL A 37 48.54 25.84 -4.38
CA VAL A 37 47.41 26.50 -3.73
C VAL A 37 46.08 26.04 -4.35
N ARG A 38 46.01 25.96 -5.67
CA ARG A 38 44.83 25.51 -6.41
C ARG A 38 44.45 24.07 -6.08
N TYR A 39 45.46 23.19 -5.91
CA TYR A 39 45.24 21.80 -5.54
C TYR A 39 44.85 21.65 -4.06
N LEU A 40 45.48 22.35 -3.15
CA LEU A 40 45.13 22.35 -1.74
C LEU A 40 43.69 22.85 -1.53
N ALA A 41 43.35 23.98 -2.11
CA ALA A 41 42.00 24.52 -2.04
C ALA A 41 40.95 23.59 -2.69
N GLY A 42 41.24 22.96 -3.83
CA GLY A 42 40.37 22.01 -4.52
C GLY A 42 40.31 20.60 -3.88
N GLY A 43 41.24 20.32 -2.96
CA GLY A 43 41.32 19.05 -2.26
C GLY A 43 40.36 18.92 -1.08
N ILE A 44 39.87 20.01 -0.54
CA ILE A 44 38.98 20.00 0.63
C ILE A 44 37.54 19.74 0.16
N TYR A 45 36.86 18.83 0.82
CA TYR A 45 35.45 18.56 0.60
C TYR A 45 34.73 18.20 1.89
N THR A 46 33.41 18.37 1.90
CA THR A 46 32.50 17.98 2.99
C THR A 46 31.51 16.96 2.47
N VAL A 47 30.94 16.17 3.36
CA VAL A 47 29.86 15.23 3.06
C VAL A 47 28.64 15.63 3.87
N ASP A 48 27.51 15.83 3.21
CA ASP A 48 26.26 16.24 3.85
C ASP A 48 25.65 15.09 4.64
N GLN A 49 24.76 15.41 5.60
CA GLN A 49 24.15 14.38 6.47
C GLN A 49 23.38 13.31 5.68
N ASN A 50 22.73 13.71 4.59
CA ASN A 50 21.95 12.83 3.74
C ASN A 50 22.78 12.09 2.70
N GLN A 51 24.11 12.25 2.74
CA GLN A 51 25.00 11.66 1.76
C GLN A 51 26.02 10.72 2.42
N ARG A 52 26.47 9.77 1.61
CA ARG A 52 27.65 8.96 1.89
C ARG A 52 28.62 9.12 0.72
N ALA A 53 29.89 9.04 1.01
CA ALA A 53 30.89 9.17 -0.02
C ALA A 53 31.80 7.96 -0.10
N VAL A 54 32.18 7.60 -1.33
CA VAL A 54 33.16 6.57 -1.61
C VAL A 54 34.34 7.19 -2.33
N LYS A 55 35.55 6.93 -1.84
CA LYS A 55 36.78 7.40 -2.41
C LYS A 55 37.35 6.40 -3.39
N THR A 56 37.81 6.87 -4.53
CA THR A 56 38.54 6.06 -5.51
C THR A 56 39.93 6.61 -5.72
N ASN A 57 40.91 5.71 -5.81
CA ASN A 57 42.30 6.01 -6.14
C ASN A 57 42.60 5.51 -7.55
N PHE A 58 42.97 6.38 -8.48
CA PHE A 58 43.21 6.02 -9.89
C PHE A 58 42.09 5.14 -10.49
N GLY A 59 40.81 5.46 -10.16
CA GLY A 59 39.64 4.69 -10.63
C GLY A 59 39.30 3.45 -9.81
N ARG A 60 40.15 3.01 -8.90
CA ARG A 60 39.86 1.87 -8.01
C ARG A 60 39.24 2.34 -6.72
N ALA A 61 38.05 1.80 -6.39
CA ALA A 61 37.38 2.08 -5.11
C ALA A 61 38.21 1.61 -3.92
N ASP A 62 38.21 2.38 -2.84
CA ASP A 62 38.85 2.01 -1.56
C ASP A 62 38.02 0.89 -0.93
N ARG A 63 38.57 -0.33 -0.92
CA ARG A 63 37.88 -1.56 -0.50
C ARG A 63 38.36 -1.98 0.87
N ILE A 64 37.47 -2.61 1.63
CA ILE A 64 37.83 -3.27 2.88
C ILE A 64 38.44 -4.63 2.53
N PRO A 65 39.68 -4.93 2.93
CA PRO A 65 40.33 -6.20 2.58
C PRO A 65 39.53 -7.39 3.11
N GLY A 66 39.28 -8.36 2.22
CA GLY A 66 38.59 -9.62 2.58
C GLY A 66 37.08 -9.53 2.81
N ALA A 67 36.50 -8.31 2.86
CA ALA A 67 35.06 -8.13 3.05
C ALA A 67 34.33 -8.10 1.70
N THR A 68 33.34 -8.99 1.58
CA THR A 68 32.45 -9.07 0.41
C THR A 68 31.00 -9.10 0.87
N THR A 69 30.08 -8.76 -0.03
CA THR A 69 28.63 -8.82 0.23
C THR A 69 28.14 -10.22 0.59
N LEU A 70 28.87 -11.28 0.25
CA LEU A 70 28.53 -12.66 0.63
C LEU A 70 28.57 -12.90 2.13
N ASN A 71 29.42 -12.18 2.84
CA ASN A 71 29.58 -12.30 4.29
C ASN A 71 28.49 -11.51 5.05
N ASP A 72 27.66 -10.78 4.33
CA ASP A 72 26.59 -9.93 4.88
C ASP A 72 25.23 -10.64 4.77
N PRO A 73 24.33 -10.50 5.76
CA PRO A 73 22.99 -11.09 5.73
C PRO A 73 22.15 -10.66 4.53
N ILE A 74 22.48 -9.54 3.86
CA ILE A 74 21.79 -9.07 2.64
C ILE A 74 21.83 -10.12 1.50
N SER A 75 22.83 -11.00 1.48
CA SER A 75 22.96 -12.05 0.45
C SER A 75 22.21 -13.34 0.79
N ALA A 76 21.53 -13.41 1.93
CA ALA A 76 20.85 -14.64 2.37
C ALA A 76 19.74 -15.07 1.41
N GLY A 77 19.01 -14.11 0.83
CA GLY A 77 17.89 -14.35 -0.10
C GLY A 77 18.31 -14.65 -1.55
N LEU A 78 19.60 -14.66 -1.87
CA LEU A 78 20.06 -14.94 -3.22
C LEU A 78 20.29 -16.45 -3.44
N ASP A 79 20.01 -16.93 -4.65
CA ASP A 79 20.35 -18.26 -5.11
C ASP A 79 21.86 -18.46 -5.24
N ALA A 80 22.32 -19.73 -5.33
CA ALA A 80 23.75 -20.06 -5.40
C ALA A 80 24.45 -19.41 -6.61
N ASP A 81 23.81 -19.41 -7.78
CA ASP A 81 24.31 -18.79 -9.00
C ASP A 81 24.33 -17.28 -8.90
N GLU A 82 23.32 -16.70 -8.27
CA GLU A 82 23.21 -15.26 -8.03
C GLU A 82 24.27 -14.78 -7.03
N LYS A 83 24.55 -15.54 -5.99
CA LYS A 83 25.63 -15.25 -5.04
C LYS A 83 26.99 -15.14 -5.71
N GLN A 84 27.24 -15.95 -6.71
CA GLN A 84 28.47 -15.86 -7.49
C GLN A 84 28.48 -14.64 -8.40
N ARG A 85 27.35 -14.32 -9.03
CA ARG A 85 27.20 -13.21 -9.97
C ARG A 85 27.23 -11.85 -9.30
N TYR A 86 26.58 -11.70 -8.13
CA TYR A 86 26.46 -10.44 -7.38
C TYR A 86 27.42 -10.36 -6.20
N ARG A 87 28.58 -10.96 -6.34
CA ARG A 87 29.66 -10.86 -5.38
C ARG A 87 30.37 -9.53 -5.52
N TYR A 88 30.04 -8.57 -4.65
CA TYR A 88 30.67 -7.27 -4.63
C TYR A 88 31.63 -7.12 -3.45
N PRO A 89 32.74 -6.38 -3.63
CA PRO A 89 33.60 -6.02 -2.50
C PRO A 89 32.93 -4.93 -1.68
N GLN A 90 33.06 -4.99 -0.37
CA GLN A 90 32.66 -3.88 0.49
C GLN A 90 33.63 -2.72 0.37
N VAL A 91 33.10 -1.50 0.27
CA VAL A 91 33.88 -0.26 0.17
C VAL A 91 33.91 0.49 1.49
N ARG A 92 35.00 1.22 1.71
CA ARG A 92 35.07 2.11 2.85
C ARG A 92 34.21 3.33 2.62
N VAL A 93 33.15 3.45 3.42
CA VAL A 93 32.20 4.56 3.35
C VAL A 93 32.73 5.72 4.19
N ILE A 94 32.70 6.90 3.63
CA ILE A 94 33.02 8.16 4.32
C ILE A 94 31.70 8.72 4.86
N MET A 95 31.66 8.87 6.19
CA MET A 95 30.50 9.38 6.92
C MET A 95 30.31 10.90 6.71
N PRO A 96 29.10 11.42 7.04
CA PRO A 96 28.85 12.86 6.98
C PRO A 96 29.79 13.65 7.87
N GLY A 97 30.14 14.83 7.43
CA GLY A 97 31.03 15.74 8.15
C GLY A 97 32.13 16.31 7.28
N GLY A 98 33.23 16.66 7.87
CA GLY A 98 34.38 17.26 7.22
C GLY A 98 34.98 18.39 8.04
N PRO A 99 35.99 19.06 7.55
CA PRO A 99 36.57 18.97 6.21
C PRO A 99 37.41 17.71 5.99
N TYR A 100 37.20 17.04 4.88
CA TYR A 100 38.01 15.92 4.40
C TYR A 100 38.95 16.38 3.31
N PHE A 101 40.06 15.67 3.10
CA PHE A 101 41.02 15.97 2.06
C PHE A 101 41.13 14.85 1.04
N LYS A 102 41.18 15.21 -0.25
CA LYS A 102 41.45 14.30 -1.38
C LYS A 102 42.69 14.73 -2.14
N TRP A 103 43.48 13.76 -2.58
CA TRP A 103 44.59 13.98 -3.48
C TRP A 103 44.14 14.19 -4.94
N PRO A 104 44.95 14.79 -5.81
CA PRO A 104 44.61 15.05 -7.21
C PRO A 104 44.14 13.80 -7.99
N TRP A 105 44.73 12.66 -7.68
CA TRP A 105 44.41 11.38 -8.31
C TRP A 105 43.20 10.66 -7.67
N GLN A 106 42.62 11.22 -6.65
CA GLN A 106 41.45 10.68 -5.95
C GLN A 106 40.17 11.34 -6.45
N LYS A 107 39.15 10.55 -6.72
CA LYS A 107 37.78 10.99 -6.96
C LYS A 107 36.88 10.60 -5.82
N ILE A 108 35.94 11.47 -5.52
CA ILE A 108 34.92 11.25 -4.48
C ILE A 108 33.57 11.12 -5.18
N TYR A 109 32.90 10.01 -4.94
CA TYR A 109 31.53 9.77 -5.37
C TYR A 109 30.61 9.96 -4.17
N LYS A 110 29.76 10.97 -4.21
CA LYS A 110 28.76 11.24 -3.20
C LYS A 110 27.42 10.67 -3.66
N VAL A 111 26.74 9.99 -2.77
CA VAL A 111 25.44 9.36 -3.02
C VAL A 111 24.48 9.74 -1.92
N SER A 112 23.27 10.16 -2.28
CA SER A 112 22.20 10.43 -1.32
C SER A 112 21.64 9.11 -0.82
N ILE A 113 21.57 8.96 0.50
CA ILE A 113 20.92 7.82 1.19
C ILE A 113 19.50 8.18 1.64
N ALA A 114 19.04 9.40 1.38
CA ALA A 114 17.69 9.82 1.68
C ALA A 114 16.70 8.98 0.87
N THR A 115 15.56 8.67 1.48
CA THR A 115 14.46 8.00 0.81
C THR A 115 13.95 8.85 -0.35
N GLN A 116 13.85 8.24 -1.51
CA GLN A 116 13.37 8.83 -2.74
C GLN A 116 12.13 8.09 -3.22
N THR A 117 11.24 8.81 -3.90
CA THR A 117 10.04 8.24 -4.49
C THR A 117 10.15 8.40 -6.01
N VAL A 118 9.86 7.33 -6.74
CA VAL A 118 9.85 7.32 -8.21
C VAL A 118 8.55 6.70 -8.69
N ASN A 119 7.93 7.33 -9.68
CA ASN A 119 6.73 6.79 -10.31
C ASN A 119 7.05 5.55 -11.15
N MET A 120 6.16 4.55 -11.16
CA MET A 120 6.31 3.34 -11.99
C MET A 120 6.19 3.66 -13.48
N ALA A 121 5.36 4.64 -13.81
CA ALA A 121 5.26 5.22 -15.14
C ALA A 121 6.37 6.26 -15.39
N PHE A 122 6.21 7.08 -16.41
CA PHE A 122 7.15 8.15 -16.68
C PHE A 122 7.26 9.12 -15.49
N ASP A 123 8.47 9.34 -15.03
CA ASP A 123 8.79 10.28 -13.97
C ASP A 123 9.66 11.42 -14.54
N PRO A 124 9.18 12.67 -14.56
CA PRO A 124 9.95 13.79 -15.07
C PRO A 124 11.21 14.08 -14.25
N ASP A 125 11.20 13.79 -12.95
CA ASP A 125 12.33 14.01 -12.05
C ASP A 125 13.40 12.92 -12.18
N ALA A 126 13.00 11.72 -12.63
CA ALA A 126 13.89 10.60 -12.84
C ALA A 126 13.68 9.91 -14.21
N PRO A 127 13.86 10.62 -15.34
CA PRO A 127 13.54 10.10 -16.68
C PRO A 127 14.36 8.88 -17.10
N GLY A 128 15.42 8.58 -16.37
CA GLY A 128 16.23 7.38 -16.58
C GLY A 128 15.78 6.15 -15.79
N ALA A 129 14.83 6.28 -14.89
CA ALA A 129 14.35 5.17 -14.06
C ALA A 129 13.37 4.26 -14.81
N ASN A 130 12.51 4.85 -15.63
CA ASN A 130 11.55 4.12 -16.44
C ASN A 130 11.47 4.73 -17.85
N GLN A 131 11.49 3.87 -18.87
CA GLN A 131 11.35 4.28 -20.28
C GLN A 131 9.93 4.00 -20.81
N SER A 132 9.07 3.41 -20.01
CA SER A 132 7.69 3.12 -20.37
C SER A 132 6.86 4.41 -20.36
N GLY A 133 5.74 4.41 -21.13
CA GLY A 133 4.85 5.56 -21.25
C GLY A 133 4.21 6.00 -19.92
N THR A 134 3.10 6.71 -19.99
CA THR A 134 2.43 7.31 -18.82
C THR A 134 1.84 6.29 -17.84
N VAL A 135 1.59 5.06 -18.29
CA VAL A 135 0.98 3.98 -17.50
C VAL A 135 1.71 2.68 -17.77
N VAL A 136 1.82 1.83 -16.77
CA VAL A 136 2.36 0.47 -16.94
C VAL A 136 1.22 -0.46 -17.33
N ASP A 137 1.28 -1.03 -18.53
CA ASP A 137 0.28 -1.98 -19.02
C ASP A 137 0.51 -3.38 -18.43
N ALA A 138 -0.56 -4.01 -17.98
CA ALA A 138 -0.56 -5.42 -17.56
C ALA A 138 -1.84 -6.11 -18.05
N VAL A 139 -1.79 -7.43 -18.16
CA VAL A 139 -2.92 -8.26 -18.54
C VAL A 139 -3.35 -9.08 -17.34
N THR A 140 -4.64 -9.04 -17.00
CA THR A 140 -5.21 -9.84 -15.93
C THR A 140 -5.41 -11.30 -16.35
N LYS A 141 -5.74 -12.17 -15.39
CA LYS A 141 -6.11 -13.58 -15.66
C LYS A 141 -7.25 -13.71 -16.67
N ASP A 142 -8.19 -12.77 -16.67
CA ASP A 142 -9.33 -12.71 -17.61
C ASP A 142 -8.97 -12.12 -18.99
N GLN A 143 -7.67 -11.97 -19.28
CA GLN A 143 -7.15 -11.39 -20.52
C GLN A 143 -7.59 -9.93 -20.77
N LEU A 144 -7.88 -9.19 -19.69
CA LEU A 144 -8.19 -7.77 -19.79
C LEU A 144 -6.91 -6.94 -19.64
N ASN A 145 -6.69 -6.03 -20.58
CA ASN A 145 -5.61 -5.07 -20.49
C ASN A 145 -5.96 -4.02 -19.41
N THR A 146 -5.02 -3.76 -18.51
CA THR A 146 -5.18 -2.80 -17.43
C THR A 146 -3.99 -1.88 -17.37
N GLY A 147 -4.25 -0.60 -17.13
CA GLY A 147 -3.23 0.37 -16.79
C GLY A 147 -2.96 0.38 -15.29
N LEU A 148 -1.68 0.38 -14.93
CA LEU A 148 -1.24 0.41 -13.54
C LEU A 148 -0.61 1.75 -13.23
N THR A 149 -1.02 2.33 -12.12
CA THR A 149 -0.43 3.55 -11.58
C THR A 149 0.11 3.28 -10.18
N GLY A 150 1.28 3.83 -9.90
CA GLY A 150 1.90 3.64 -8.59
C GLY A 150 3.26 4.28 -8.48
N GLN A 151 3.83 4.18 -7.29
CA GLN A 151 5.11 4.75 -6.92
C GLN A 151 5.93 3.71 -6.16
N ILE A 152 7.24 3.77 -6.32
CA ILE A 152 8.20 3.01 -5.52
C ILE A 152 8.94 3.99 -4.63
N ARG A 153 8.99 3.68 -3.35
CA ARG A 153 9.82 4.38 -2.38
C ARG A 153 11.05 3.56 -2.10
N TYR A 154 12.23 4.17 -2.26
CA TYR A 154 13.50 3.47 -2.09
C TYR A 154 14.57 4.37 -1.51
N HIS A 155 15.60 3.76 -0.96
CA HIS A 155 16.84 4.43 -0.60
C HIS A 155 18.06 3.58 -1.00
N ILE A 156 19.23 4.21 -1.03
CA ILE A 156 20.46 3.52 -1.40
C ILE A 156 21.09 2.89 -0.15
N SER A 157 21.39 1.59 -0.23
CA SER A 157 21.99 0.85 0.88
C SER A 157 23.41 1.29 1.16
N GLU A 158 23.69 1.63 2.41
CA GLU A 158 25.06 1.93 2.87
C GLU A 158 25.98 0.69 2.82
N ARG A 159 25.40 -0.52 2.96
CA ARG A 159 26.15 -1.77 2.99
C ARG A 159 26.66 -2.20 1.62
N ASN A 160 25.92 -1.88 0.57
CA ASN A 160 26.25 -2.28 -0.80
C ASN A 160 26.38 -1.09 -1.76
N LEU A 161 27.06 -0.03 -1.33
CA LEU A 161 27.33 1.15 -2.17
C LEU A 161 28.14 0.80 -3.44
N TYR A 162 28.94 -0.26 -3.40
CA TYR A 162 29.70 -0.68 -4.58
C TYR A 162 28.80 -1.10 -5.73
N ALA A 163 27.77 -1.90 -5.46
CA ALA A 163 26.82 -2.31 -6.50
C ALA A 163 26.10 -1.14 -7.12
N ASN A 164 25.69 -0.18 -6.30
CA ASN A 164 24.99 1.01 -6.77
C ASN A 164 25.87 1.94 -7.64
N LEU A 165 27.10 2.20 -7.22
CA LEU A 165 28.00 3.14 -7.90
C LEU A 165 28.74 2.54 -9.10
N PHE A 166 29.12 1.26 -9.00
CA PHE A 166 30.07 0.63 -9.93
C PHE A 166 29.57 -0.69 -10.51
N GLY A 167 28.55 -1.32 -9.91
CA GLY A 167 28.03 -2.62 -10.34
C GLY A 167 27.10 -2.54 -11.55
N ALA A 168 26.23 -1.56 -11.58
CA ALA A 168 25.26 -1.36 -12.65
C ALA A 168 25.23 0.10 -13.14
N LYS A 169 25.02 0.29 -14.44
CA LYS A 169 24.77 1.59 -15.01
C LYS A 169 23.30 1.92 -14.88
N ARG A 170 22.87 2.79 -14.00
CA ARG A 170 21.47 3.10 -13.67
C ARG A 170 20.78 1.96 -12.89
N PRO A 171 21.20 1.68 -11.67
CA PRO A 171 20.67 0.57 -10.88
C PRO A 171 19.17 0.65 -10.67
N ILE A 172 18.59 1.86 -10.53
CA ILE A 172 17.15 2.04 -10.38
C ILE A 172 16.34 1.53 -11.59
N SER A 173 16.86 1.68 -12.82
CA SER A 173 16.17 1.16 -14.00
C SER A 173 16.11 -0.36 -14.03
N HIS A 174 17.14 -1.04 -13.49
CA HIS A 174 17.13 -2.50 -13.37
C HIS A 174 16.13 -2.98 -12.30
N VAL A 175 16.09 -2.29 -11.16
CA VAL A 175 15.12 -2.57 -10.10
C VAL A 175 13.70 -2.34 -10.60
N MET A 176 13.45 -1.21 -11.31
CA MET A 176 12.15 -0.92 -11.88
C MET A 176 11.73 -1.95 -12.93
N GLY A 177 12.64 -2.37 -13.80
CA GLY A 177 12.36 -3.40 -14.79
C GLY A 177 11.99 -4.75 -14.15
N TYR A 178 12.71 -5.15 -13.11
CA TYR A 178 12.40 -6.36 -12.34
C TYR A 178 11.04 -6.22 -11.63
N PHE A 179 10.82 -5.10 -10.95
CA PHE A 179 9.55 -4.80 -10.28
C PHE A 179 8.35 -4.89 -11.23
N VAL A 180 8.43 -4.24 -12.39
CA VAL A 180 7.34 -4.28 -13.39
C VAL A 180 7.11 -5.70 -13.91
N SER A 181 8.17 -6.50 -14.07
CA SER A 181 8.04 -7.89 -14.52
C SER A 181 7.31 -8.76 -13.51
N VAL A 182 7.71 -8.69 -12.24
CA VAL A 182 7.06 -9.43 -11.14
C VAL A 182 5.61 -8.96 -10.95
N LEU A 183 5.38 -7.66 -11.08
CA LEU A 183 4.03 -7.09 -10.97
C LEU A 183 3.10 -7.62 -12.06
N ARG A 184 3.56 -7.66 -13.32
CA ARG A 184 2.79 -8.23 -14.44
C ARG A 184 2.49 -9.70 -14.23
N GLU A 185 3.47 -10.47 -13.79
CA GLU A 185 3.30 -11.88 -13.48
C GLU A 185 2.26 -12.09 -12.37
N ARG A 186 2.36 -11.32 -11.29
CA ARG A 186 1.40 -11.40 -10.17
C ARG A 186 -0.02 -11.04 -10.60
N ILE A 187 -0.20 -10.01 -11.41
CA ILE A 187 -1.51 -9.61 -11.93
C ILE A 187 -2.11 -10.66 -12.85
N ALA A 188 -1.29 -11.28 -13.71
CA ALA A 188 -1.74 -12.33 -14.62
C ALA A 188 -2.15 -13.62 -13.90
N THR A 189 -1.59 -13.87 -12.70
CA THR A 189 -1.85 -15.08 -11.92
C THR A 189 -2.70 -14.84 -10.67
N PHE A 190 -3.16 -13.60 -10.45
CA PHE A 190 -3.87 -13.26 -9.22
C PHE A 190 -5.21 -13.98 -9.11
N GLU A 191 -5.41 -14.64 -7.97
CA GLU A 191 -6.69 -15.21 -7.52
C GLU A 191 -7.01 -14.63 -6.15
N ALA A 192 -8.23 -14.12 -5.99
CA ALA A 192 -8.67 -13.62 -4.69
C ALA A 192 -8.73 -14.78 -3.68
N PRO A 193 -8.31 -14.57 -2.43
CA PRO A 193 -8.45 -15.58 -1.39
C PRO A 193 -9.93 -15.93 -1.20
N ALA A 194 -10.25 -17.23 -1.21
CA ALA A 194 -11.60 -17.73 -0.99
C ALA A 194 -12.09 -17.31 0.41
N VAL A 195 -13.22 -16.61 0.48
CA VAL A 195 -13.85 -16.27 1.75
C VAL A 195 -14.60 -17.50 2.26
N PRO A 196 -14.24 -18.08 3.42
CA PRO A 196 -14.93 -19.24 3.96
C PRO A 196 -16.41 -18.91 4.21
N GLY A 197 -17.34 -19.64 3.57
CA GLY A 197 -18.79 -19.47 3.76
C GLY A 197 -19.49 -18.55 2.75
N ALA A 198 -18.79 -17.98 1.79
CA ALA A 198 -19.45 -17.34 0.64
C ALA A 198 -20.04 -18.43 -0.26
N PRO A 199 -21.31 -18.32 -0.70
CA PRO A 199 -21.88 -19.26 -1.64
C PRO A 199 -21.04 -19.22 -2.94
N GLU A 200 -20.70 -20.40 -3.48
CA GLU A 200 -19.95 -20.56 -4.73
C GLU A 200 -20.67 -19.97 -5.97
N VAL A 201 -21.81 -19.36 -5.79
CA VAL A 201 -22.60 -18.72 -6.84
C VAL A 201 -21.85 -17.45 -7.27
N GLY A 202 -20.95 -17.63 -8.25
CA GLY A 202 -20.31 -16.51 -8.93
C GLY A 202 -18.91 -16.15 -8.44
N SER A 203 -18.05 -17.12 -8.12
CA SER A 203 -16.59 -16.88 -8.01
C SER A 203 -15.92 -16.48 -9.34
N GLY A 204 -16.69 -16.24 -10.38
CA GLY A 204 -16.31 -15.54 -11.59
C GLY A 204 -16.38 -14.03 -11.45
N GLY A 205 -16.03 -13.48 -10.28
CA GLY A 205 -15.80 -12.04 -10.11
C GLY A 205 -14.71 -11.62 -11.08
N VAL A 206 -14.92 -10.49 -11.79
CA VAL A 206 -13.92 -9.98 -12.71
C VAL A 206 -12.66 -9.70 -11.90
N SER A 207 -11.56 -10.34 -12.25
CA SER A 207 -10.25 -10.31 -11.58
C SER A 207 -9.78 -8.89 -11.23
N ILE A 208 -10.15 -7.88 -12.01
CA ILE A 208 -9.84 -6.47 -11.75
C ILE A 208 -10.46 -5.95 -10.44
N ASN A 209 -11.72 -6.28 -10.16
CA ASN A 209 -12.37 -5.84 -8.92
C ASN A 209 -11.72 -6.47 -7.69
N ASP A 210 -11.31 -7.73 -7.83
CA ASP A 210 -10.63 -8.45 -6.76
C ASP A 210 -9.20 -7.91 -6.56
N LEU A 211 -8.50 -7.57 -7.63
CA LEU A 211 -7.21 -6.88 -7.56
C LEU A 211 -7.32 -5.52 -6.86
N ARG A 212 -8.33 -4.71 -7.21
CA ARG A 212 -8.58 -3.41 -6.57
C ARG A 212 -8.87 -3.52 -5.07
N LYS A 213 -9.57 -4.56 -4.64
CA LYS A 213 -9.86 -4.83 -3.22
C LYS A 213 -8.62 -5.32 -2.46
N ASN A 214 -7.70 -6.01 -3.13
CA ASN A 214 -6.54 -6.65 -2.53
C ASN A 214 -5.22 -5.95 -2.87
N LEU A 215 -5.23 -4.63 -3.13
CA LEU A 215 -4.01 -3.85 -3.41
C LEU A 215 -2.96 -3.95 -2.30
N ARG A 216 -3.38 -4.12 -1.06
CA ARG A 216 -2.47 -4.31 0.07
C ARG A 216 -1.68 -5.61 -0.06
N ASP A 217 -2.34 -6.73 -0.36
CA ASP A 217 -1.67 -8.02 -0.56
C ASP A 217 -0.70 -7.97 -1.73
N LEU A 218 -1.09 -7.26 -2.80
CA LEU A 218 -0.24 -7.03 -3.96
C LEU A 218 1.03 -6.25 -3.58
N ASN A 219 0.90 -5.17 -2.83
CA ASN A 219 2.04 -4.38 -2.36
C ASN A 219 2.96 -5.19 -1.44
N GLU A 220 2.40 -5.92 -0.47
CA GLU A 220 3.17 -6.79 0.44
C GLU A 220 3.90 -7.94 -0.30
N HIS A 221 3.31 -8.46 -1.37
CA HIS A 221 3.95 -9.44 -2.24
C HIS A 221 5.14 -8.81 -2.98
N MET A 222 4.95 -7.63 -3.55
CA MET A 222 5.99 -6.91 -4.28
C MET A 222 7.18 -6.55 -3.38
N ASP A 223 6.93 -6.13 -2.15
CA ASP A 223 7.98 -5.81 -1.17
C ASP A 223 8.82 -7.05 -0.83
N ARG A 224 8.19 -8.22 -0.71
CA ARG A 224 8.90 -9.49 -0.45
C ARG A 224 9.75 -9.93 -1.63
N GLU A 225 9.20 -9.94 -2.84
CA GLU A 225 9.90 -10.37 -4.05
C GLU A 225 11.08 -9.45 -4.39
N CYS A 226 10.92 -8.15 -4.17
CA CYS A 226 11.96 -7.17 -4.45
C CYS A 226 12.98 -6.99 -3.32
N SER A 227 12.88 -7.72 -2.21
CA SER A 227 13.82 -7.65 -1.08
C SER A 227 15.28 -7.94 -1.46
N THR A 228 15.50 -8.74 -2.51
CA THR A 228 16.83 -9.07 -3.03
C THR A 228 17.52 -7.94 -3.81
N SER A 229 16.81 -6.83 -4.05
CA SER A 229 17.35 -5.66 -4.79
C SER A 229 18.54 -5.01 -4.10
N GLU A 230 18.61 -5.08 -2.77
CA GLU A 230 19.74 -4.59 -1.98
C GLU A 230 21.04 -5.33 -2.34
N ALA A 231 20.99 -6.65 -2.39
CA ALA A 231 22.15 -7.47 -2.71
C ALA A 231 22.58 -7.31 -4.17
N ARG A 232 21.63 -7.23 -5.10
CA ARG A 232 21.89 -7.15 -6.55
C ARG A 232 22.37 -5.78 -7.00
N TYR A 233 21.73 -4.71 -6.50
CA TYR A 233 21.90 -3.35 -7.05
C TYR A 233 22.24 -2.29 -5.99
N GLY A 234 22.29 -2.66 -4.71
CA GLY A 234 22.53 -1.72 -3.61
C GLY A 234 21.37 -0.73 -3.41
N ILE A 235 20.15 -1.14 -3.75
CA ILE A 235 18.92 -0.36 -3.56
C ILE A 235 18.00 -1.14 -2.63
N VAL A 236 17.57 -0.49 -1.54
CA VAL A 236 16.54 -0.99 -0.62
C VAL A 236 15.21 -0.39 -1.03
N LEU A 237 14.22 -1.25 -1.25
CA LEU A 237 12.83 -0.83 -1.43
C LEU A 237 12.20 -0.67 -0.05
N ASP A 238 11.76 0.54 0.27
CA ASP A 238 11.08 0.83 1.54
C ASP A 238 9.59 0.48 1.47
N ALA A 239 8.97 0.73 0.32
CA ALA A 239 7.58 0.38 0.06
C ALA A 239 7.26 0.43 -1.43
N SER A 240 6.43 -0.48 -1.88
CA SER A 240 5.71 -0.42 -3.14
C SER A 240 4.32 0.15 -2.91
N LEU A 241 3.94 1.16 -3.66
CA LEU A 241 2.69 1.88 -3.53
C LEU A 241 1.94 1.83 -4.87
N ILE A 242 1.35 0.70 -5.17
CA ILE A 242 0.43 0.58 -6.30
C ILE A 242 -0.87 1.25 -5.88
N THR A 243 -1.24 2.33 -6.56
CA THR A 243 -2.36 3.21 -6.19
C THR A 243 -3.61 3.00 -7.01
N GLY A 244 -3.46 2.55 -8.25
CA GLY A 244 -4.58 2.36 -9.16
C GLY A 244 -4.35 1.22 -10.15
N ILE A 245 -5.46 0.59 -10.52
CA ILE A 245 -5.57 -0.39 -11.58
C ILE A 245 -6.74 0.04 -12.44
N ASP A 246 -6.46 0.59 -13.62
CA ASP A 246 -7.45 1.22 -14.46
C ASP A 246 -7.65 0.39 -15.75
N PRO A 247 -8.83 -0.22 -15.92
CA PRO A 247 -9.17 -0.90 -17.15
C PRO A 247 -9.49 0.10 -18.27
N PRO A 248 -9.55 -0.33 -19.52
CA PRO A 248 -10.06 0.51 -20.60
C PRO A 248 -11.47 1.02 -20.30
N PRO A 249 -11.83 2.23 -20.73
CA PRO A 249 -13.12 2.87 -20.39
C PRO A 249 -14.37 2.08 -20.79
N GLU A 250 -14.25 1.27 -21.85
CA GLU A 250 -15.33 0.36 -22.29
C GLU A 250 -15.58 -0.75 -21.26
N VAL A 251 -14.52 -1.30 -20.69
CA VAL A 251 -14.58 -2.33 -19.65
C VAL A 251 -15.03 -1.73 -18.33
N GLU A 252 -14.61 -0.52 -18.01
CA GLU A 252 -15.00 0.18 -16.77
C GLU A 252 -16.50 0.43 -16.72
N SER A 253 -17.12 0.84 -17.84
CA SER A 253 -18.58 1.03 -17.92
C SER A 253 -19.35 -0.27 -17.71
N ALA A 254 -18.86 -1.38 -18.29
CA ALA A 254 -19.45 -2.72 -18.10
C ALA A 254 -19.30 -3.20 -16.64
N LEU A 255 -18.14 -2.99 -16.02
CA LEU A 255 -17.91 -3.31 -14.61
C LEU A 255 -18.81 -2.50 -13.67
N ALA A 256 -19.00 -1.21 -13.95
CA ALA A 256 -19.92 -0.36 -13.20
C ALA A 256 -21.35 -0.87 -13.29
N ALA A 257 -21.80 -1.29 -14.47
CA ALA A 257 -23.12 -1.89 -14.68
C ALA A 257 -23.29 -3.19 -13.89
N ILE A 258 -22.29 -4.09 -13.92
CA ILE A 258 -22.29 -5.34 -13.16
C ILE A 258 -22.36 -5.07 -11.66
N ASN A 259 -21.53 -4.14 -11.16
CA ASN A 259 -21.53 -3.77 -9.74
C ASN A 259 -22.87 -3.16 -9.31
N THR A 260 -23.47 -2.34 -10.17
CA THR A 260 -24.80 -1.76 -9.92
C THR A 260 -25.87 -2.84 -9.86
N ALA A 261 -25.88 -3.78 -10.78
CA ALA A 261 -26.80 -4.92 -10.79
C ALA A 261 -26.63 -5.79 -9.54
N HIS A 262 -25.39 -6.10 -9.16
CA HIS A 262 -25.10 -6.87 -7.95
C HIS A 262 -25.57 -6.16 -6.67
N ASN A 263 -25.36 -4.85 -6.59
CA ASN A 263 -25.85 -4.04 -5.46
C ASN A 263 -27.37 -3.99 -5.41
N MET A 264 -28.06 -3.89 -6.55
CA MET A 264 -29.52 -3.98 -6.63
C MET A 264 -30.03 -5.32 -6.11
N VAL A 265 -29.46 -6.43 -6.61
CA VAL A 265 -29.86 -7.78 -6.13
C VAL A 265 -29.61 -7.94 -4.63
N SER A 266 -28.48 -7.50 -4.11
CA SER A 266 -28.19 -7.54 -2.67
C SER A 266 -29.16 -6.69 -1.86
N SER A 267 -29.52 -5.53 -2.36
CA SER A 267 -30.54 -4.66 -1.74
C SER A 267 -31.93 -5.32 -1.74
N ASP A 268 -32.33 -5.91 -2.87
CA ASP A 268 -33.62 -6.59 -2.99
C ASP A 268 -33.74 -7.81 -2.06
N VAL A 269 -32.66 -8.60 -1.96
CA VAL A 269 -32.57 -9.72 -1.02
C VAL A 269 -32.69 -9.25 0.43
N SER A 270 -31.96 -8.19 0.78
CA SER A 270 -32.00 -7.60 2.14
C SER A 270 -33.42 -7.04 2.46
N LEU A 271 -34.06 -6.41 1.49
CA LEU A 271 -35.42 -5.87 1.64
C LEU A 271 -36.44 -6.98 1.77
N ALA A 272 -36.32 -8.05 0.97
CA ALA A 272 -37.17 -9.24 1.07
C ALA A 272 -37.01 -9.93 2.42
N GLN A 273 -35.82 -10.03 2.93
CA GLN A 273 -35.53 -10.62 4.24
C GLN A 273 -36.12 -9.76 5.37
N ALA A 274 -35.92 -8.44 5.33
CA ALA A 274 -36.51 -7.52 6.30
C ALA A 274 -38.03 -7.57 6.29
N THR A 275 -38.67 -7.65 5.11
CA THR A 275 -40.13 -7.79 5.00
C THR A 275 -40.64 -9.13 5.51
N ALA A 276 -39.89 -10.22 5.30
CA ALA A 276 -40.21 -11.52 5.85
C ALA A 276 -40.14 -11.51 7.40
N ASP A 277 -39.07 -10.99 7.98
CA ASP A 277 -38.88 -10.85 9.41
C ASP A 277 -39.98 -9.98 10.04
N GLN A 278 -40.32 -8.86 9.39
CA GLN A 278 -41.44 -8.02 9.82
C GLN A 278 -42.79 -8.77 9.84
N ARG A 279 -43.08 -9.57 8.81
CA ARG A 279 -44.30 -10.38 8.76
C ARG A 279 -44.32 -11.44 9.85
N ILE A 280 -43.18 -12.09 10.12
CA ILE A 280 -43.06 -13.08 11.20
C ILE A 280 -43.34 -12.40 12.55
N GLU A 281 -42.74 -11.25 12.82
CA GLU A 281 -42.99 -10.53 14.08
C GLU A 281 -44.40 -9.98 14.19
N GLN A 282 -45.00 -9.51 13.12
CA GLN A 282 -46.43 -9.12 13.09
C GLN A 282 -47.35 -10.33 13.39
N SER A 283 -47.05 -11.49 12.80
CA SER A 283 -47.81 -12.71 13.03
C SER A 283 -47.70 -13.20 14.48
N LYS A 284 -46.53 -13.17 15.08
CA LYS A 284 -46.32 -13.49 16.49
C LYS A 284 -47.11 -12.56 17.40
N ARG A 285 -47.04 -11.25 17.16
CA ARG A 285 -47.82 -10.26 17.94
C ARG A 285 -49.31 -10.42 17.77
N ALA A 286 -49.78 -10.72 16.55
CA ALA A 286 -51.20 -11.00 16.33
C ALA A 286 -51.66 -12.23 17.10
N ALA A 287 -50.89 -13.31 17.10
CA ALA A 287 -51.19 -14.53 17.90
C ALA A 287 -51.19 -14.22 19.40
N GLU A 288 -50.24 -13.44 19.88
CA GLU A 288 -50.16 -13.03 21.30
C GLU A 288 -51.38 -12.17 21.70
N ILE A 289 -51.81 -11.23 20.85
CA ILE A 289 -53.00 -10.41 21.08
C ILE A 289 -54.27 -11.29 21.15
N GLU A 290 -54.41 -12.26 20.23
CA GLU A 290 -55.58 -13.17 20.25
C GLU A 290 -55.57 -14.10 21.47
N THR A 291 -54.43 -14.59 21.92
CA THR A 291 -54.31 -15.38 23.16
C THR A 291 -54.67 -14.53 24.38
N LEU A 292 -54.15 -13.30 24.47
CA LEU A 292 -54.45 -12.39 25.58
C LEU A 292 -55.96 -11.98 25.60
N LYS A 293 -56.59 -11.80 24.43
CA LYS A 293 -58.03 -11.53 24.33
C LYS A 293 -58.81 -12.75 24.84
N ALA A 294 -58.48 -13.95 24.36
CA ALA A 294 -59.14 -15.18 24.82
C ALA A 294 -58.97 -15.37 26.33
N GLU A 295 -57.79 -15.14 26.87
CA GLU A 295 -57.57 -15.17 28.33
C GLU A 295 -58.38 -14.10 29.05
N ALA A 296 -58.45 -12.88 28.55
CA ALA A 296 -59.24 -11.80 29.12
C ALA A 296 -60.75 -12.08 29.09
N GLU A 297 -61.26 -12.79 28.09
CA GLU A 297 -62.65 -13.23 28.02
C GLU A 297 -62.95 -14.39 28.99
N VAL A 298 -61.99 -15.34 29.16
CA VAL A 298 -62.16 -16.49 30.01
C VAL A 298 -61.93 -16.18 31.48
N GLN A 299 -61.02 -15.26 31.82
CA GLN A 299 -60.67 -14.95 33.20
C GLN A 299 -61.80 -14.48 34.06
N PRO A 300 -62.78 -13.69 33.66
CA PRO A 300 -63.95 -13.36 34.44
C PRO A 300 -64.84 -14.55 34.67
N LEU A 301 -64.96 -15.48 33.70
CA LEU A 301 -65.78 -16.72 33.85
C LEU A 301 -65.11 -17.66 34.81
N VAL A 302 -63.77 -17.82 34.78
CA VAL A 302 -63.02 -18.63 35.73
C VAL A 302 -63.12 -18.04 37.13
N SER A 303 -63.03 -16.73 37.29
CA SER A 303 -63.22 -16.11 38.63
C SER A 303 -64.60 -16.22 39.14
N LEU A 304 -65.65 -16.14 38.32
CA LEU A 304 -67.03 -16.38 38.68
C LEU A 304 -67.23 -17.84 39.07
N ALA A 305 -66.69 -18.77 38.30
CA ALA A 305 -66.82 -20.24 38.65
C ALA A 305 -66.13 -20.57 39.97
N SER A 306 -64.95 -19.96 40.27
CA SER A 306 -64.28 -20.09 41.54
C SER A 306 -65.12 -19.55 42.72
N GLN A 307 -65.69 -18.34 42.55
CA GLN A 307 -66.61 -17.76 43.58
C GLN A 307 -67.83 -18.59 43.81
N LEU A 308 -68.47 -19.08 42.73
CA LEU A 308 -69.62 -19.98 42.84
C LEU A 308 -69.29 -21.33 43.51
N SER A 309 -68.12 -21.86 43.24
CA SER A 309 -67.62 -23.08 43.90
C SER A 309 -67.38 -22.88 45.40
N GLU A 310 -66.83 -21.74 45.79
CA GLU A 310 -66.59 -21.33 47.16
C GLU A 310 -67.91 -21.11 47.89
N LEU A 311 -68.90 -20.45 47.30
CA LEU A 311 -70.24 -20.29 47.81
C LEU A 311 -70.97 -21.61 47.96
N LYS A 312 -70.78 -22.58 47.07
CA LYS A 312 -71.32 -23.94 47.18
C LYS A 312 -70.74 -24.69 48.37
N GLY A 313 -69.42 -24.45 48.67
CA GLY A 313 -68.78 -25.06 49.84
C GLY A 313 -69.28 -24.51 51.20
N THR A 314 -69.81 -23.28 51.23
CA THR A 314 -70.32 -22.62 52.45
C THR A 314 -71.74 -23.10 52.86
N GLY A 315 -72.53 -23.85 52.02
CA GLY A 315 -73.79 -24.46 52.34
C GLY A 315 -74.88 -24.37 51.27
N GLU A 316 -75.89 -25.27 51.29
CA GLU A 316 -76.96 -25.38 50.25
C GLU A 316 -77.80 -24.10 50.08
N GLY A 317 -77.92 -23.28 51.11
CA GLY A 317 -78.67 -22.01 51.05
C GLY A 317 -77.92 -20.82 50.40
N ALA A 318 -76.61 -20.79 50.45
CA ALA A 318 -75.81 -19.65 50.04
C ALA A 318 -75.82 -19.40 48.48
N LEU A 319 -75.81 -20.50 47.74
CA LEU A 319 -75.91 -20.40 46.25
C LEU A 319 -77.28 -19.89 45.81
N ARG A 320 -78.37 -20.38 46.47
CA ARG A 320 -79.74 -19.93 46.17
C ARG A 320 -79.93 -18.46 46.52
N ALA A 321 -79.37 -17.99 47.62
CA ALA A 321 -79.40 -16.58 48.00
C ALA A 321 -78.65 -15.69 47.00
N TYR A 322 -77.50 -16.13 46.55
CA TYR A 322 -76.67 -15.38 45.50
C TYR A 322 -77.45 -15.27 44.19
N VAL A 323 -78.01 -16.40 43.68
CA VAL A 323 -78.81 -16.40 42.44
C VAL A 323 -80.02 -15.47 42.55
N ARG A 324 -80.70 -15.52 43.73
CA ARG A 324 -81.83 -14.61 44.01
C ARG A 324 -81.42 -13.14 43.98
N ASN A 325 -80.27 -12.75 44.61
CA ASN A 325 -79.75 -11.38 44.64
C ASN A 325 -79.33 -10.90 43.26
N VAL A 326 -78.63 -11.72 42.44
CA VAL A 326 -78.33 -11.42 41.09
C VAL A 326 -79.56 -11.18 40.23
N ARG A 327 -80.56 -12.03 40.35
CA ARG A 327 -81.87 -11.86 39.68
C ARG A 327 -82.55 -10.56 40.09
N LEU A 328 -82.58 -10.25 41.38
CA LEU A 328 -83.15 -9.00 41.88
C LEU A 328 -82.42 -7.74 41.30
N GLY A 329 -81.09 -7.81 41.26
CA GLY A 329 -80.25 -6.72 40.60
C GLY A 329 -80.59 -6.59 39.12
N LEU A 330 -80.74 -7.69 38.39
CA LEU A 330 -81.13 -7.65 36.99
C LEU A 330 -82.55 -7.07 36.78
N PHE A 331 -83.50 -7.45 37.64
CA PHE A 331 -84.87 -6.86 37.61
C PHE A 331 -84.89 -5.38 37.95
N GLY A 332 -83.98 -4.91 38.87
CA GLY A 332 -83.89 -3.50 39.24
C GLY A 332 -83.34 -2.63 38.11
N ASN A 333 -82.51 -3.22 37.24
CA ASN A 333 -81.91 -2.50 36.10
C ASN A 333 -82.62 -2.72 34.75
N ALA A 334 -83.67 -3.54 34.72
CA ALA A 334 -84.40 -3.84 33.50
C ALA A 334 -85.42 -2.73 33.17
N GLN A 335 -85.32 -2.18 31.97
CA GLN A 335 -86.27 -1.21 31.45
C GLN A 335 -87.64 -1.85 31.11
N GLN A 336 -87.72 -3.16 30.86
CA GLN A 336 -88.92 -3.86 30.54
C GLN A 336 -88.83 -5.33 31.03
N VAL A 337 -89.84 -5.79 31.71
CA VAL A 337 -89.94 -7.18 32.20
C VAL A 337 -91.07 -7.87 31.49
N VAL A 338 -90.82 -8.90 30.73
CA VAL A 338 -91.84 -9.76 30.10
C VAL A 338 -92.04 -11.04 30.94
N LEU A 339 -93.22 -11.23 31.48
CA LEU A 339 -93.57 -12.43 32.23
C LEU A 339 -94.32 -13.40 31.31
N GLU A 340 -93.65 -14.50 30.99
CA GLU A 340 -94.28 -15.61 30.27
C GLU A 340 -95.03 -16.50 31.27
N THR A 341 -96.29 -16.47 31.23
CA THR A 341 -97.12 -17.41 32.06
C THR A 341 -97.28 -18.69 31.27
N LYS A 342 -96.65 -19.77 31.77
CA LYS A 342 -96.95 -21.11 31.32
C LYS A 342 -98.37 -21.51 31.83
N GLN A 343 -99.25 -21.72 30.86
CA GLN A 343 -100.49 -22.43 31.11
C GLN A 343 -100.21 -23.92 31.32
#